data_1db957e0505b4dd25c0f119c8e692671
#
_entry.id   1db957e0505b4dd25c0f119c8e692671
#
_cell.length_a   1.000
_cell.length_b   1.000
_cell.length_c   1.000
_cell.angle_alpha   90.00
_cell.angle_beta   90.00
_cell.angle_gamma   90.00
#
_symmetry.space_group_name_H-M   'P 1'
#
loop_
_entity.id
_entity.type
_entity.pdbx_description
1 polymer ?
#
loop_
_entity_poly.entity_id
_entity_poly.type
_entity_poly.pdbx_seq_one_letter_code
_entity_poly.pdbx_strand_id
1 'polypeptide(L)'
;MTPFETFWPETFRHAKQHSPFYREQFRDISDAPRLEELQTVDKTILSARNSDFLSVPRERIAEIVTTSGTTGKPLLWMLTESDVDRLALNEQISFECAGVTPRDTVLVAVSLDRCFIAGLAYWQGLRKLGCTVVRVGASSAMLVLEMIERVRPTVIVGVPSFLRVIADKAAELKFDLKNCPVKKAVCIGEPIRDVKFVLNKSGQAIEAAWGAKVYSTYGVTELANSLCECDAGMGGHLHDQQLHLEILDDAGKPVAPGETGEVVATTFGVEAMPLIRYRTGDCAAMLYEPCRCGRTSPRLGPIIGRKNQKLKLKGTSLFPSTLQAVLEECVGVESFAIVARAENELSDSVEVLYHGDAAVAGLGEAMQARAKILPKIRHASREEIEALQLPSRDGGARKRRTFVDLR
;
A
#
# COMPACT_ATOMS: atom_id res chain seq x y z
N MET A 1 -6.05 -28.01 -12.25
CA MET A 1 -6.86 -27.28 -11.25
C MET A 1 -6.07 -26.04 -10.88
N THR A 2 -6.64 -24.88 -11.05
CA THR A 2 -6.02 -23.61 -10.65
C THR A 2 -6.02 -23.46 -9.13
N PRO A 3 -5.16 -22.65 -8.53
CA PRO A 3 -5.25 -22.35 -7.10
C PRO A 3 -6.64 -21.86 -6.68
N PHE A 4 -7.27 -21.02 -7.50
CA PHE A 4 -8.66 -20.58 -7.27
C PHE A 4 -9.65 -21.74 -7.16
N GLU A 5 -9.65 -22.65 -8.11
CA GLU A 5 -10.53 -23.84 -8.09
C GLU A 5 -10.29 -24.75 -6.87
N THR A 6 -9.06 -24.72 -6.34
CA THR A 6 -8.69 -25.51 -5.16
C THR A 6 -9.19 -24.88 -3.86
N PHE A 7 -8.97 -23.59 -3.66
CA PHE A 7 -9.17 -22.92 -2.37
C PHE A 7 -10.54 -22.23 -2.23
N TRP A 8 -11.17 -21.84 -3.35
CA TRP A 8 -12.44 -21.13 -3.34
C TRP A 8 -13.58 -21.90 -2.66
N PRO A 9 -13.83 -23.19 -2.95
CA PRO A 9 -14.93 -23.93 -2.33
C PRO A 9 -14.82 -24.02 -0.80
N GLU A 10 -13.61 -24.17 -0.28
CA GLU A 10 -13.36 -24.25 1.16
C GLU A 10 -13.56 -22.88 1.82
N THR A 11 -13.01 -21.83 1.21
CA THR A 11 -13.17 -20.44 1.70
C THR A 11 -14.64 -20.04 1.77
N PHE A 12 -15.40 -20.31 0.71
CA PHE A 12 -16.84 -20.04 0.68
C PHE A 12 -17.59 -20.79 1.76
N ARG A 13 -17.32 -22.09 1.91
CA ARG A 13 -17.96 -22.95 2.92
C ARG A 13 -17.65 -22.44 4.34
N HIS A 14 -16.38 -22.16 4.62
CA HIS A 14 -15.96 -21.64 5.92
C HIS A 14 -16.66 -20.32 6.27
N ALA A 15 -16.61 -19.34 5.36
CA ALA A 15 -17.28 -18.05 5.54
C ALA A 15 -18.79 -18.20 5.76
N LYS A 16 -19.47 -18.96 4.90
CA LYS A 16 -20.92 -19.21 4.98
C LYS A 16 -21.33 -19.90 6.28
N GLN A 17 -20.54 -20.84 6.78
CA GLN A 17 -20.87 -21.61 8.00
C GLN A 17 -20.59 -20.82 9.28
N HIS A 18 -19.53 -20.01 9.31
CA HIS A 18 -19.01 -19.49 10.56
C HIS A 18 -19.16 -17.98 10.72
N SER A 19 -19.07 -17.17 9.64
CA SER A 19 -19.29 -15.73 9.73
C SER A 19 -20.77 -15.37 9.80
N PRO A 20 -21.24 -14.65 10.82
CA PRO A 20 -22.62 -14.14 10.87
C PRO A 20 -22.99 -13.32 9.64
N PHE A 21 -22.06 -12.48 9.15
CA PHE A 21 -22.27 -11.66 7.95
C PHE A 21 -22.51 -12.54 6.71
N TYR A 22 -21.61 -13.46 6.41
CA TYR A 22 -21.71 -14.29 5.20
C TYR A 22 -22.82 -15.35 5.30
N ARG A 23 -23.17 -15.82 6.50
CA ARG A 23 -24.32 -16.70 6.71
C ARG A 23 -25.62 -16.02 6.30
N GLU A 24 -25.77 -14.74 6.59
CA GLU A 24 -26.90 -13.94 6.16
C GLU A 24 -26.89 -13.71 4.65
N GLN A 25 -25.74 -13.24 4.12
CA GLN A 25 -25.59 -12.89 2.70
C GLN A 25 -25.77 -14.11 1.76
N PHE A 26 -25.32 -15.28 2.21
CA PHE A 26 -25.28 -16.48 1.38
C PHE A 26 -26.36 -17.50 1.76
N ARG A 27 -27.42 -17.07 2.45
CA ARG A 27 -28.49 -17.96 2.93
C ARG A 27 -29.05 -18.85 1.82
N ASP A 28 -29.35 -18.25 0.68
CA ASP A 28 -30.03 -18.90 -0.45
C ASP A 28 -29.07 -19.26 -1.60
N ILE A 29 -27.75 -19.14 -1.38
CA ILE A 29 -26.75 -19.43 -2.40
C ILE A 29 -26.27 -20.87 -2.22
N SER A 30 -26.21 -21.64 -3.31
CA SER A 30 -25.66 -23.00 -3.32
C SER A 30 -24.18 -23.03 -2.94
N ASP A 31 -23.65 -24.22 -2.71
CA ASP A 31 -22.22 -24.40 -2.49
C ASP A 31 -21.41 -24.03 -3.75
N ALA A 32 -20.26 -23.38 -3.55
CA ALA A 32 -19.30 -23.00 -4.59
C ALA A 32 -19.92 -22.26 -5.81
N PRO A 33 -20.60 -21.11 -5.61
CA PRO A 33 -21.13 -20.32 -6.72
C PRO A 33 -19.95 -19.71 -7.52
N ARG A 34 -20.25 -19.22 -8.72
CA ARG A 34 -19.28 -18.41 -9.45
C ARG A 34 -19.06 -17.10 -8.67
N LEU A 35 -17.82 -16.64 -8.63
CA LEU A 35 -17.44 -15.48 -7.81
C LEU A 35 -18.20 -14.21 -8.22
N GLU A 36 -18.42 -14.03 -9.52
CA GLU A 36 -19.11 -12.86 -10.09
C GLU A 36 -20.59 -12.77 -9.69
N GLU A 37 -21.19 -13.85 -9.24
CA GLU A 37 -22.59 -13.90 -8.78
C GLU A 37 -22.75 -13.34 -7.36
N LEU A 38 -21.62 -13.19 -6.63
CA LEU A 38 -21.63 -12.68 -5.27
C LEU A 38 -21.48 -11.15 -5.24
N GLN A 39 -22.15 -10.53 -4.30
CA GLN A 39 -22.00 -9.11 -4.04
C GLN A 39 -20.61 -8.81 -3.47
N THR A 40 -20.10 -7.63 -3.79
CA THR A 40 -18.85 -7.12 -3.21
C THR A 40 -19.08 -6.53 -1.82
N VAL A 41 -18.07 -6.61 -0.98
CA VAL A 41 -18.01 -5.98 0.35
C VAL A 41 -17.03 -4.82 0.30
N ASP A 42 -17.37 -3.69 0.87
CA ASP A 42 -16.49 -2.53 0.97
C ASP A 42 -16.13 -2.20 2.43
N LYS A 43 -15.28 -1.21 2.61
CA LYS A 43 -14.85 -0.75 3.93
C LYS A 43 -16.00 -0.18 4.76
N THR A 44 -17.04 0.36 4.14
CA THR A 44 -18.21 0.92 4.83
C THR A 44 -19.01 -0.20 5.50
N ILE A 45 -19.31 -1.26 4.74
CA ILE A 45 -19.98 -2.47 5.25
C ILE A 45 -19.14 -3.12 6.34
N LEU A 46 -17.84 -3.31 6.07
CA LEU A 46 -16.91 -3.93 7.00
C LEU A 46 -16.79 -3.13 8.32
N SER A 47 -16.82 -1.80 8.27
CA SER A 47 -16.77 -0.95 9.47
C SER A 47 -18.08 -0.97 10.25
N ALA A 48 -19.21 -0.98 9.57
CA ALA A 48 -20.53 -0.99 10.21
C ALA A 48 -20.83 -2.34 10.89
N ARG A 49 -20.30 -3.44 10.35
CA ARG A 49 -20.61 -4.81 10.79
C ARG A 49 -19.35 -5.59 11.16
N ASN A 50 -18.31 -4.95 11.66
CA ASN A 50 -16.98 -5.54 11.85
C ASN A 50 -17.01 -6.86 12.64
N SER A 51 -17.77 -6.92 13.74
CA SER A 51 -17.91 -8.13 14.55
C SER A 51 -18.56 -9.31 13.82
N ASP A 52 -19.41 -9.03 12.83
CA ASP A 52 -20.15 -10.07 12.12
C ASP A 52 -19.28 -10.82 11.10
N PHE A 53 -18.10 -10.27 10.78
CA PHE A 53 -17.11 -10.95 9.94
C PHE A 53 -16.28 -11.99 10.70
N LEU A 54 -16.31 -11.96 12.04
CA LEU A 54 -15.56 -12.94 12.83
C LEU A 54 -16.15 -14.35 12.65
N SER A 55 -15.32 -15.27 12.20
CA SER A 55 -15.70 -16.65 11.81
C SER A 55 -15.18 -17.70 12.81
N VAL A 56 -14.63 -17.29 13.93
CA VAL A 56 -14.13 -18.19 14.98
C VAL A 56 -14.56 -17.69 16.36
N PRO A 57 -14.60 -18.54 17.40
CA PRO A 57 -14.77 -18.10 18.78
C PRO A 57 -13.64 -17.13 19.19
N ARG A 58 -13.96 -16.15 20.04
CA ARG A 58 -13.03 -15.09 20.43
C ARG A 58 -11.77 -15.61 21.13
N GLU A 59 -11.90 -16.74 21.81
CA GLU A 59 -10.81 -17.42 22.53
C GLU A 59 -9.73 -17.98 21.57
N ARG A 60 -10.03 -18.09 20.28
CA ARG A 60 -9.07 -18.51 19.25
C ARG A 60 -8.27 -17.34 18.66
N ILE A 61 -8.56 -16.10 19.06
CA ILE A 61 -7.85 -14.92 18.56
C ILE A 61 -6.51 -14.82 19.26
N ALA A 62 -5.44 -14.84 18.46
CA ALA A 62 -4.06 -14.69 18.89
C ALA A 62 -3.58 -13.24 18.82
N GLU A 63 -4.03 -12.47 17.81
CA GLU A 63 -3.60 -11.08 17.61
C GLU A 63 -4.78 -10.20 17.17
N ILE A 64 -4.80 -8.95 17.67
CA ILE A 64 -5.72 -7.90 17.20
C ILE A 64 -4.91 -6.73 16.72
N VAL A 65 -5.07 -6.38 15.45
CA VAL A 65 -4.45 -5.21 14.82
C VAL A 65 -5.50 -4.18 14.39
N THR A 66 -5.04 -2.99 14.03
CA THR A 66 -5.94 -1.94 13.57
C THR A 66 -5.56 -1.44 12.20
N THR A 67 -6.56 -1.14 11.38
CA THR A 67 -6.32 -0.45 10.11
C THR A 67 -6.04 1.04 10.37
N SER A 68 -5.32 1.68 9.45
CA SER A 68 -5.14 3.14 9.48
C SER A 68 -6.49 3.82 9.20
N GLY A 69 -7.16 4.31 10.24
CA GLY A 69 -8.46 4.98 10.15
C GLY A 69 -8.37 6.32 9.43
N THR A 70 -8.43 6.33 8.10
CA THR A 70 -8.48 7.57 7.30
C THR A 70 -9.88 8.20 7.26
N THR A 71 -10.92 7.47 7.67
CA THR A 71 -12.34 7.87 7.53
C THR A 71 -13.15 7.73 8.83
N GLY A 72 -12.51 7.52 10.00
CA GLY A 72 -13.22 7.32 11.26
C GLY A 72 -12.47 6.49 12.28
N LYS A 73 -13.20 5.76 13.15
CA LYS A 73 -12.57 4.83 14.11
C LYS A 73 -11.78 3.75 13.38
N PRO A 74 -10.55 3.43 13.84
CA PRO A 74 -9.77 2.31 13.31
C PRO A 74 -10.59 1.01 13.39
N LEU A 75 -10.56 0.24 12.31
CA LEU A 75 -11.21 -1.05 12.23
C LEU A 75 -10.37 -2.09 12.96
N LEU A 76 -10.98 -2.92 13.78
CA LEU A 76 -10.31 -4.04 14.44
C LEU A 76 -10.19 -5.21 13.47
N TRP A 77 -8.98 -5.73 13.31
CA TRP A 77 -8.71 -6.91 12.51
C TRP A 77 -8.13 -8.00 13.39
N MET A 78 -8.81 -9.13 13.44
CA MET A 78 -8.52 -10.22 14.34
C MET A 78 -7.88 -11.37 13.58
N LEU A 79 -6.87 -12.00 14.16
CA LEU A 79 -6.09 -13.07 13.57
C LEU A 79 -6.02 -14.25 14.54
N THR A 80 -6.18 -15.49 14.06
CA THR A 80 -5.82 -16.70 14.79
C THR A 80 -4.31 -16.97 14.67
N GLU A 81 -3.79 -17.94 15.39
CA GLU A 81 -2.40 -18.42 15.20
C GLU A 81 -2.17 -18.88 13.75
N SER A 82 -3.15 -19.58 13.15
CA SER A 82 -3.09 -20.01 11.75
C SER A 82 -3.03 -18.83 10.79
N ASP A 83 -3.79 -17.74 11.05
CA ASP A 83 -3.75 -16.52 10.26
C ASP A 83 -2.41 -15.80 10.39
N VAL A 84 -1.81 -15.81 11.59
CA VAL A 84 -0.47 -15.25 11.83
C VAL A 84 0.59 -16.05 11.08
N ASP A 85 0.51 -17.38 11.09
CA ASP A 85 1.42 -18.25 10.35
C ASP A 85 1.27 -18.10 8.83
N ARG A 86 0.03 -17.93 8.35
CA ARG A 86 -0.29 -17.63 6.95
C ARG A 86 0.33 -16.30 6.52
N LEU A 87 0.19 -15.27 7.35
CA LEU A 87 0.78 -13.95 7.11
C LEU A 87 2.32 -14.04 7.09
N ALA A 88 2.92 -14.77 8.02
CA ALA A 88 4.36 -15.00 8.04
C ALA A 88 4.87 -15.71 6.77
N LEU A 89 4.11 -16.68 6.25
CA LEU A 89 4.42 -17.33 4.97
C LEU A 89 4.30 -16.35 3.80
N ASN A 90 3.27 -15.50 3.79
CA ASN A 90 3.11 -14.47 2.77
C ASN A 90 4.32 -13.53 2.73
N GLU A 91 4.75 -13.05 3.89
CA GLU A 91 5.89 -12.14 3.99
C GLU A 91 7.22 -12.83 3.61
N GLN A 92 7.40 -14.11 3.96
CA GLN A 92 8.53 -14.89 3.47
C GLN A 92 8.59 -14.87 1.94
N ILE A 93 7.50 -15.23 1.26
CA ILE A 93 7.43 -15.26 -0.21
C ILE A 93 7.66 -13.87 -0.81
N SER A 94 7.12 -12.81 -0.18
CA SER A 94 7.32 -11.42 -0.59
C SER A 94 8.79 -11.00 -0.51
N PHE A 95 9.50 -11.33 0.56
CA PHE A 95 10.93 -11.05 0.67
C PHE A 95 11.77 -11.88 -0.30
N GLU A 96 11.40 -13.14 -0.53
CA GLU A 96 12.03 -13.97 -1.58
C GLU A 96 11.83 -13.38 -2.98
N CYS A 97 10.70 -12.72 -3.25
CA CYS A 97 10.49 -11.98 -4.50
C CYS A 97 11.50 -10.84 -4.66
N ALA A 98 11.78 -10.08 -3.59
CA ALA A 98 12.82 -9.05 -3.58
C ALA A 98 14.26 -9.61 -3.58
N GLY A 99 14.41 -10.93 -3.69
CA GLY A 99 15.72 -11.61 -3.71
C GLY A 99 16.41 -11.58 -2.35
N VAL A 100 15.66 -11.47 -1.24
CA VAL A 100 16.18 -11.66 0.11
C VAL A 100 16.42 -13.14 0.36
N THR A 101 17.50 -13.46 1.02
CA THR A 101 17.96 -14.84 1.26
C THR A 101 18.30 -15.05 2.74
N PRO A 102 18.44 -16.31 3.21
CA PRO A 102 18.87 -16.60 4.58
C PRO A 102 20.24 -16.01 4.97
N ARG A 103 21.03 -15.55 4.01
CA ARG A 103 22.35 -14.92 4.25
C ARG A 103 22.23 -13.45 4.58
N ASP A 104 21.05 -12.86 4.38
CA ASP A 104 20.85 -11.43 4.59
C ASP A 104 20.64 -11.11 6.07
N THR A 105 21.19 -9.98 6.50
CA THR A 105 20.83 -9.30 7.73
C THR A 105 19.88 -8.15 7.38
N VAL A 106 18.66 -8.22 7.89
CA VAL A 106 17.59 -7.30 7.52
C VAL A 106 17.27 -6.34 8.66
N LEU A 107 17.37 -5.04 8.38
CA LEU A 107 17.01 -3.98 9.29
C LEU A 107 15.54 -3.58 9.06
N VAL A 108 14.68 -3.86 10.05
CA VAL A 108 13.25 -3.56 9.98
C VAL A 108 13.01 -2.17 10.60
N ALA A 109 12.93 -1.15 9.73
CA ALA A 109 12.74 0.27 10.07
C ALA A 109 11.27 0.69 9.85
N VAL A 110 10.35 -0.07 10.41
CA VAL A 110 8.89 0.19 10.39
C VAL A 110 8.33 0.10 11.81
N SER A 111 7.17 0.71 12.06
CA SER A 111 6.51 0.62 13.38
C SER A 111 6.26 -0.84 13.77
N LEU A 112 6.61 -1.17 15.00
CA LEU A 112 6.42 -2.50 15.62
C LEU A 112 5.34 -2.44 16.71
N ASP A 113 4.73 -1.28 16.90
CA ASP A 113 3.77 -0.91 17.92
C ASP A 113 2.45 -0.40 17.33
N ARG A 114 1.55 0.13 18.19
CA ARG A 114 0.30 0.78 17.80
C ARG A 114 -0.65 -0.11 16.99
N CYS A 115 -0.68 -1.40 17.31
CA CYS A 115 -1.52 -2.40 16.62
C CYS A 115 -1.30 -2.41 15.08
N PHE A 116 -0.07 -2.13 14.63
CA PHE A 116 0.27 -2.13 13.21
C PHE A 116 0.73 -3.52 12.77
N ILE A 117 0.01 -4.12 11.83
CA ILE A 117 0.21 -5.50 11.38
C ILE A 117 1.60 -5.74 10.79
N ALA A 118 2.09 -4.80 9.95
CA ALA A 118 3.22 -5.07 9.06
C ALA A 118 4.54 -5.32 9.79
N GLY A 119 4.83 -4.55 10.86
CA GLY A 119 6.14 -4.64 11.54
C GLY A 119 6.46 -6.04 12.08
N LEU A 120 5.53 -6.66 12.80
CA LEU A 120 5.69 -8.01 13.33
C LEU A 120 5.55 -9.06 12.23
N ALA A 121 4.66 -8.86 11.26
CA ALA A 121 4.53 -9.74 10.10
C ALA A 121 5.86 -9.88 9.34
N TYR A 122 6.53 -8.75 9.07
CA TYR A 122 7.84 -8.75 8.41
C TYR A 122 8.90 -9.49 9.24
N TRP A 123 8.93 -9.24 10.56
CA TRP A 123 9.84 -9.95 11.43
C TRP A 123 9.61 -11.46 11.41
N GLN A 124 8.37 -11.92 11.46
CA GLN A 124 8.01 -13.34 11.41
C GLN A 124 8.36 -13.95 10.05
N GLY A 125 8.01 -13.30 8.94
CA GLY A 125 8.31 -13.76 7.59
C GLY A 125 9.81 -13.86 7.32
N LEU A 126 10.58 -12.86 7.72
CA LEU A 126 12.04 -12.85 7.59
C LEU A 126 12.71 -13.92 8.44
N ARG A 127 12.21 -14.16 9.67
CA ARG A 127 12.69 -15.27 10.50
C ARG A 127 12.35 -16.63 9.88
N LYS A 128 11.16 -16.78 9.33
CA LYS A 128 10.73 -17.98 8.61
C LYS A 128 11.60 -18.24 7.38
N LEU A 129 12.02 -17.18 6.69
CA LEU A 129 13.01 -17.23 5.61
C LEU A 129 14.40 -17.64 6.10
N GLY A 130 14.72 -17.46 7.37
CA GLY A 130 16.02 -17.80 7.96
C GLY A 130 17.01 -16.62 8.05
N CYS A 131 16.54 -15.37 7.86
CA CYS A 131 17.35 -14.17 7.95
C CYS A 131 17.72 -13.80 9.39
N THR A 132 18.84 -13.08 9.55
CA THR A 132 19.10 -12.31 10.76
C THR A 132 18.25 -11.03 10.70
N VAL A 133 17.44 -10.77 11.74
CA VAL A 133 16.51 -9.63 11.74
C VAL A 133 16.82 -8.68 12.89
N VAL A 134 17.01 -7.40 12.56
CA VAL A 134 17.24 -6.31 13.50
C VAL A 134 16.01 -5.39 13.49
N ARG A 135 15.30 -5.31 14.61
CA ARG A 135 14.08 -4.50 14.76
C ARG A 135 14.40 -3.14 15.36
N VAL A 136 14.54 -2.11 14.52
CA VAL A 136 14.84 -0.74 14.98
C VAL A 136 13.62 0.15 15.09
N GLY A 137 12.52 -0.21 14.40
CA GLY A 137 11.33 0.63 14.36
C GLY A 137 11.51 1.87 13.46
N ALA A 138 10.54 2.77 13.47
CA ALA A 138 10.51 3.98 12.64
C ALA A 138 10.54 5.28 13.47
N SER A 139 11.11 5.26 14.68
CA SER A 139 11.11 6.40 15.60
C SER A 139 12.37 7.27 15.54
N SER A 140 13.51 6.72 15.11
CA SER A 140 14.79 7.42 15.15
C SER A 140 15.69 7.08 13.97
N ALA A 141 15.95 8.07 13.12
CA ALA A 141 16.94 7.97 12.04
C ALA A 141 18.36 7.74 12.60
N MET A 142 18.69 8.35 13.73
CA MET A 142 20.00 8.17 14.40
C MET A 142 20.24 6.72 14.79
N LEU A 143 19.25 6.07 15.42
CA LEU A 143 19.36 4.65 15.78
C LEU A 143 19.54 3.77 14.55
N VAL A 144 18.86 4.08 13.43
CA VAL A 144 19.04 3.34 12.18
C VAL A 144 20.48 3.45 11.69
N LEU A 145 21.07 4.66 11.65
CA LEU A 145 22.46 4.88 11.23
C LEU A 145 23.45 4.16 12.14
N GLU A 146 23.25 4.24 13.46
CA GLU A 146 24.07 3.51 14.43
C GLU A 146 24.01 2.00 14.19
N MET A 147 22.82 1.46 13.94
CA MET A 147 22.68 0.03 13.67
C MET A 147 23.29 -0.38 12.33
N ILE A 148 23.28 0.48 11.31
CA ILE A 148 23.98 0.21 10.04
C ILE A 148 25.48 0.03 10.29
N GLU A 149 26.10 0.86 11.09
CA GLU A 149 27.53 0.75 11.42
C GLU A 149 27.84 -0.53 12.21
N ARG A 150 27.03 -0.81 13.23
CA ARG A 150 27.30 -1.89 14.20
C ARG A 150 27.01 -3.28 13.67
N VAL A 151 25.89 -3.45 12.95
CA VAL A 151 25.42 -4.79 12.54
C VAL A 151 25.56 -5.05 11.02
N ARG A 152 25.94 -4.02 10.26
CA ARG A 152 26.20 -4.08 8.81
C ARG A 152 25.10 -4.82 8.02
N PRO A 153 23.83 -4.37 8.09
CA PRO A 153 22.73 -5.03 7.42
C PRO A 153 22.88 -4.95 5.90
N THR A 154 22.38 -5.97 5.19
CA THR A 154 22.40 -6.02 3.72
C THR A 154 21.08 -5.57 3.09
N VAL A 155 20.00 -5.59 3.88
CA VAL A 155 18.64 -5.20 3.46
C VAL A 155 18.05 -4.26 4.51
N ILE A 156 17.30 -3.26 4.05
CA ILE A 156 16.44 -2.44 4.91
C ILE A 156 14.98 -2.51 4.44
N VAL A 157 14.05 -2.57 5.39
CA VAL A 157 12.61 -2.46 5.13
C VAL A 157 12.11 -1.18 5.75
N GLY A 158 11.43 -0.34 4.98
CA GLY A 158 10.96 0.95 5.50
C GLY A 158 9.92 1.63 4.61
N VAL A 159 9.26 2.63 5.19
CA VAL A 159 8.38 3.53 4.43
C VAL A 159 9.26 4.52 3.66
N PRO A 160 9.03 4.78 2.36
CA PRO A 160 9.84 5.68 1.54
C PRO A 160 10.14 7.04 2.18
N SER A 161 9.14 7.68 2.77
CA SER A 161 9.32 8.95 3.47
C SER A 161 10.31 8.87 4.64
N PHE A 162 10.30 7.75 5.38
CA PHE A 162 11.25 7.55 6.49
C PHE A 162 12.66 7.21 5.99
N LEU A 163 12.78 6.42 4.93
CA LEU A 163 14.09 6.15 4.30
C LEU A 163 14.77 7.44 3.78
N ARG A 164 13.98 8.42 3.33
CA ARG A 164 14.48 9.75 2.98
C ARG A 164 14.95 10.54 4.21
N VAL A 165 14.17 10.54 5.30
CA VAL A 165 14.57 11.19 6.56
C VAL A 165 15.89 10.60 7.07
N ILE A 166 16.11 9.30 6.95
CA ILE A 166 17.39 8.67 7.30
C ILE A 166 18.51 9.18 6.38
N ALA A 167 18.25 9.31 5.07
CA ALA A 167 19.23 9.81 4.12
C ALA A 167 19.60 11.27 4.37
N ASP A 168 18.62 12.12 4.68
CA ASP A 168 18.86 13.53 5.04
C ASP A 168 19.72 13.62 6.31
N LYS A 169 19.40 12.78 7.33
CA LYS A 169 20.17 12.71 8.57
C LYS A 169 21.61 12.21 8.35
N ALA A 170 21.78 11.24 7.48
CA ALA A 170 23.11 10.75 7.08
C ALA A 170 23.95 11.87 6.42
N ALA A 171 23.33 12.66 5.54
CA ALA A 171 24.00 13.80 4.91
C ALA A 171 24.43 14.86 5.93
N GLU A 172 23.56 15.22 6.90
CA GLU A 172 23.90 16.15 8.00
C GLU A 172 25.10 15.67 8.79
N LEU A 173 25.18 14.36 9.06
CA LEU A 173 26.24 13.74 9.85
C LEU A 173 27.48 13.37 9.03
N LYS A 174 27.47 13.62 7.72
CA LYS A 174 28.51 13.18 6.77
C LYS A 174 28.75 11.67 6.82
N PHE A 175 27.67 10.91 7.09
CA PHE A 175 27.68 9.45 7.06
C PHE A 175 27.62 8.96 5.60
N ASP A 176 28.53 8.08 5.21
CA ASP A 176 28.57 7.52 3.85
C ASP A 176 27.51 6.44 3.65
N LEU A 177 26.26 6.88 3.52
CA LEU A 177 25.12 5.98 3.34
C LEU A 177 25.18 5.22 2.02
N LYS A 178 25.68 5.85 0.96
CA LYS A 178 25.76 5.27 -0.39
C LYS A 178 26.67 4.04 -0.45
N ASN A 179 27.74 4.02 0.33
CA ASN A 179 28.69 2.90 0.38
C ASN A 179 28.46 1.98 1.58
N CYS A 180 27.33 2.13 2.31
CA CYS A 180 26.98 1.23 3.39
C CYS A 180 26.70 -0.20 2.87
N PRO A 181 26.65 -1.23 3.76
CA PRO A 181 26.41 -2.61 3.35
C PRO A 181 25.04 -2.86 2.75
N VAL A 182 24.05 -1.99 2.98
CA VAL A 182 22.67 -2.15 2.46
C VAL A 182 22.69 -2.13 0.93
N LYS A 183 22.16 -3.19 0.32
CA LYS A 183 22.07 -3.33 -1.15
C LYS A 183 20.65 -3.42 -1.65
N LYS A 184 19.69 -3.63 -0.76
CA LYS A 184 18.26 -3.71 -1.07
C LYS A 184 17.46 -2.88 -0.08
N ALA A 185 16.53 -2.05 -0.58
CA ALA A 185 15.56 -1.32 0.20
C ALA A 185 14.15 -1.77 -0.19
N VAL A 186 13.46 -2.50 0.69
CA VAL A 186 12.08 -2.91 0.48
C VAL A 186 11.16 -1.82 1.00
N CYS A 187 10.48 -1.16 0.08
CA CYS A 187 9.64 0.02 0.31
C CYS A 187 8.19 -0.39 0.51
N ILE A 188 7.59 0.04 1.61
CA ILE A 188 6.23 -0.30 1.99
C ILE A 188 5.35 0.94 2.17
N GLY A 189 4.06 0.79 1.94
CA GLY A 189 3.03 1.75 2.37
C GLY A 189 2.96 3.06 1.60
N GLU A 190 3.91 3.35 0.72
CA GLU A 190 3.92 4.50 -0.18
C GLU A 190 4.41 4.06 -1.56
N PRO A 191 3.86 4.60 -2.67
CA PRO A 191 4.27 4.22 -4.01
C PRO A 191 5.67 4.77 -4.32
N ILE A 192 6.50 3.94 -4.97
CA ILE A 192 7.82 4.33 -5.49
C ILE A 192 7.93 4.20 -7.01
N ARG A 193 6.86 3.75 -7.67
CA ARG A 193 6.79 3.66 -9.14
C ARG A 193 5.57 4.38 -9.69
N ASP A 194 5.72 4.86 -10.91
CA ASP A 194 4.62 5.39 -11.70
C ASP A 194 3.89 4.28 -12.50
N VAL A 195 2.86 4.67 -13.25
CA VAL A 195 2.07 3.76 -14.10
C VAL A 195 2.87 3.08 -15.21
N LYS A 196 4.07 3.57 -15.54
CA LYS A 196 4.99 2.98 -16.49
C LYS A 196 6.05 2.10 -15.84
N PHE A 197 5.88 1.81 -14.56
CA PHE A 197 6.83 1.03 -13.73
C PHE A 197 8.20 1.71 -13.53
N VAL A 198 8.33 2.97 -13.92
CA VAL A 198 9.56 3.75 -13.68
C VAL A 198 9.55 4.24 -12.24
N LEU A 199 10.72 4.27 -11.59
CA LEU A 199 10.84 4.87 -10.27
C LEU A 199 10.40 6.34 -10.31
N ASN A 200 9.48 6.70 -9.42
CA ASN A 200 9.12 8.09 -9.18
C ASN A 200 10.27 8.82 -8.45
N LYS A 201 10.16 10.14 -8.25
CA LYS A 201 11.22 10.91 -7.58
C LYS A 201 11.61 10.38 -6.20
N SER A 202 10.63 9.88 -5.43
CA SER A 202 10.92 9.31 -4.11
C SER A 202 11.77 8.04 -4.23
N GLY A 203 11.39 7.13 -5.14
CA GLY A 203 12.15 5.91 -5.42
C GLY A 203 13.56 6.20 -5.94
N GLN A 204 13.69 7.15 -6.88
CA GLN A 204 14.99 7.59 -7.42
C GLN A 204 15.88 8.21 -6.33
N ALA A 205 15.33 9.07 -5.48
CA ALA A 205 16.06 9.70 -4.38
C ALA A 205 16.58 8.68 -3.37
N ILE A 206 15.77 7.66 -3.03
CA ILE A 206 16.17 6.58 -2.14
C ILE A 206 17.29 5.76 -2.80
N GLU A 207 17.10 5.32 -4.05
CA GLU A 207 18.12 4.54 -4.77
C GLU A 207 19.46 5.25 -4.86
N ALA A 208 19.43 6.56 -5.18
CA ALA A 208 20.64 7.38 -5.28
C ALA A 208 21.34 7.60 -3.93
N ALA A 209 20.59 7.88 -2.86
CA ALA A 209 21.14 8.16 -1.55
C ALA A 209 21.70 6.91 -0.86
N TRP A 210 21.03 5.77 -1.01
CA TRP A 210 21.39 4.52 -0.36
C TRP A 210 22.38 3.66 -1.18
N GLY A 211 22.54 3.93 -2.48
CA GLY A 211 23.28 3.03 -3.38
C GLY A 211 22.71 1.61 -3.41
N ALA A 212 21.43 1.49 -3.11
CA ALA A 212 20.71 0.23 -2.94
C ALA A 212 19.54 0.13 -3.92
N LYS A 213 19.30 -1.05 -4.47
CA LYS A 213 18.13 -1.31 -5.31
C LYS A 213 16.85 -1.22 -4.48
N VAL A 214 15.84 -0.54 -4.99
CA VAL A 214 14.55 -0.36 -4.33
C VAL A 214 13.50 -1.33 -4.88
N TYR A 215 12.66 -1.86 -3.99
CA TYR A 215 11.58 -2.79 -4.32
C TYR A 215 10.26 -2.26 -3.74
N SER A 216 9.21 -2.24 -4.55
CA SER A 216 7.87 -1.84 -4.14
C SER A 216 7.10 -3.00 -3.56
N THR A 217 6.34 -2.73 -2.49
CA THR A 217 5.44 -3.70 -1.88
C THR A 217 4.06 -3.08 -1.70
N TYR A 218 3.04 -3.76 -2.20
CA TYR A 218 1.65 -3.44 -1.93
C TYR A 218 1.10 -4.35 -0.83
N GLY A 219 0.44 -3.79 0.16
CA GLY A 219 -0.18 -4.54 1.25
C GLY A 219 -1.36 -3.80 1.85
N VAL A 220 -2.39 -4.54 2.24
CA VAL A 220 -3.61 -4.05 2.89
C VAL A 220 -3.84 -4.87 4.15
N THR A 221 -4.03 -4.21 5.28
CA THR A 221 -4.21 -4.86 6.60
C THR A 221 -5.34 -5.89 6.57
N GLU A 222 -6.47 -5.54 5.94
CA GLU A 222 -7.66 -6.38 5.87
C GLU A 222 -7.43 -7.67 5.06
N LEU A 223 -6.47 -7.69 4.16
CA LEU A 223 -6.12 -8.88 3.38
C LEU A 223 -5.14 -9.79 4.11
N ALA A 224 -4.45 -9.27 5.16
CA ALA A 224 -3.32 -9.93 5.80
C ALA A 224 -2.38 -10.53 4.75
N ASN A 225 -1.99 -9.70 3.77
CA ASN A 225 -1.23 -10.11 2.60
C ASN A 225 -0.44 -8.93 2.04
N SER A 226 0.75 -9.20 1.52
CA SER A 226 1.57 -8.26 0.77
C SER A 226 2.03 -8.85 -0.56
N LEU A 227 2.23 -8.02 -1.55
CA LEU A 227 2.69 -8.39 -2.89
C LEU A 227 3.94 -7.58 -3.19
N CYS A 228 5.10 -8.22 -3.19
CA CYS A 228 6.38 -7.57 -3.46
C CYS A 228 6.80 -7.77 -4.92
N GLU A 229 7.43 -6.77 -5.49
CA GLU A 229 8.05 -6.90 -6.81
C GLU A 229 9.36 -7.68 -6.73
N CYS A 230 9.75 -8.24 -7.87
CA CYS A 230 11.05 -8.87 -8.06
C CYS A 230 12.04 -7.91 -8.74
N ASP A 231 13.22 -8.41 -9.09
CA ASP A 231 14.26 -7.66 -9.81
C ASP A 231 13.79 -7.05 -11.15
N ALA A 232 12.70 -7.54 -11.70
CA ALA A 232 12.11 -6.97 -12.91
C ALA A 232 11.51 -5.57 -12.68
N GLY A 233 11.06 -5.25 -11.44
CA GLY A 233 10.42 -3.98 -11.12
C GLY A 233 9.08 -3.75 -11.82
N MET A 234 8.38 -4.83 -12.17
CA MET A 234 7.18 -4.82 -13.03
C MET A 234 5.95 -5.31 -12.26
N GLY A 235 5.70 -4.73 -11.08
CA GLY A 235 4.56 -5.04 -10.22
C GLY A 235 4.82 -6.18 -9.22
N GLY A 236 3.97 -6.22 -8.18
CA GLY A 236 4.05 -7.21 -7.11
C GLY A 236 3.46 -8.56 -7.52
N HIS A 237 4.20 -9.64 -7.29
CA HIS A 237 3.74 -10.99 -7.61
C HIS A 237 2.57 -11.42 -6.73
N LEU A 238 1.51 -11.93 -7.35
CA LEU A 238 0.36 -12.49 -6.65
C LEU A 238 0.72 -13.84 -6.04
N HIS A 239 0.38 -14.01 -4.77
CA HIS A 239 0.45 -15.29 -4.06
C HIS A 239 -0.92 -15.97 -4.20
N ASP A 240 -1.16 -16.61 -5.33
CA ASP A 240 -2.45 -17.11 -5.78
C ASP A 240 -3.04 -18.26 -4.94
N GLN A 241 -2.21 -18.86 -4.07
CA GLN A 241 -2.67 -19.83 -3.05
C GLN A 241 -3.26 -19.13 -1.80
N GLN A 242 -3.04 -17.84 -1.65
CA GLN A 242 -3.50 -17.07 -0.49
C GLN A 242 -4.48 -15.97 -0.84
N LEU A 243 -4.50 -15.53 -2.10
CA LEU A 243 -5.27 -14.38 -2.53
C LEU A 243 -5.70 -14.51 -3.99
N HIS A 244 -6.96 -14.23 -4.25
CA HIS A 244 -7.47 -13.99 -5.61
C HIS A 244 -7.79 -12.52 -5.78
N LEU A 245 -7.40 -11.94 -6.91
CA LEU A 245 -7.67 -10.54 -7.26
C LEU A 245 -8.52 -10.46 -8.53
N GLU A 246 -9.52 -9.60 -8.47
CA GLU A 246 -10.29 -9.11 -9.61
C GLU A 246 -9.98 -7.62 -9.80
N ILE A 247 -9.98 -7.15 -11.03
CA ILE A 247 -9.90 -5.72 -11.33
C ILE A 247 -11.23 -5.32 -11.97
N LEU A 248 -12.00 -4.49 -11.26
CA LEU A 248 -13.37 -4.15 -11.64
C LEU A 248 -13.50 -2.67 -12.06
N ASP A 249 -14.34 -2.42 -13.06
CA ASP A 249 -14.74 -1.07 -13.46
C ASP A 249 -15.72 -0.42 -12.45
N ASP A 250 -16.22 0.76 -12.78
CA ASP A 250 -17.20 1.47 -11.94
C ASP A 250 -18.58 0.77 -11.90
N ALA A 251 -18.88 -0.07 -12.89
CA ALA A 251 -20.11 -0.88 -12.94
C ALA A 251 -19.95 -2.25 -12.22
N GLY A 252 -18.76 -2.54 -11.68
CA GLY A 252 -18.46 -3.80 -10.99
C GLY A 252 -18.18 -4.97 -11.93
N LYS A 253 -17.88 -4.70 -13.20
CA LYS A 253 -17.50 -5.72 -14.19
C LYS A 253 -15.99 -5.83 -14.31
N PRO A 254 -15.45 -7.03 -14.59
CA PRO A 254 -14.03 -7.19 -14.88
C PRO A 254 -13.58 -6.32 -16.06
N VAL A 255 -12.44 -5.64 -15.90
CA VAL A 255 -11.79 -4.89 -16.99
C VAL A 255 -10.95 -5.82 -17.86
N ALA A 256 -10.57 -5.37 -19.05
CA ALA A 256 -9.65 -6.12 -19.91
C ALA A 256 -8.25 -6.23 -19.26
N PRO A 257 -7.47 -7.30 -19.59
CA PRO A 257 -6.10 -7.44 -19.10
C PRO A 257 -5.26 -6.18 -19.37
N GLY A 258 -4.56 -5.67 -18.36
CA GLY A 258 -3.74 -4.46 -18.43
C GLY A 258 -4.52 -3.14 -18.30
N GLU A 259 -5.84 -3.17 -18.31
CA GLU A 259 -6.65 -1.99 -18.00
C GLU A 259 -6.74 -1.76 -16.49
N THR A 260 -6.92 -0.50 -16.14
CA THR A 260 -7.02 -0.06 -14.75
C THR A 260 -8.46 -0.14 -14.24
N GLY A 261 -8.62 -0.73 -13.06
CA GLY A 261 -9.87 -0.75 -12.31
C GLY A 261 -9.62 -0.81 -10.81
N GLU A 262 -10.68 -0.97 -10.05
CA GLU A 262 -10.60 -1.14 -8.60
C GLU A 262 -10.15 -2.56 -8.26
N VAL A 263 -9.19 -2.67 -7.36
CA VAL A 263 -8.69 -3.95 -6.84
C VAL A 263 -9.72 -4.53 -5.88
N VAL A 264 -10.25 -5.70 -6.22
CA VAL A 264 -11.19 -6.48 -5.41
C VAL A 264 -10.53 -7.79 -5.05
N ALA A 265 -10.60 -8.18 -3.79
CA ALA A 265 -9.83 -9.30 -3.26
C ALA A 265 -10.69 -10.35 -2.57
N THR A 266 -10.36 -11.61 -2.79
CA THR A 266 -10.88 -12.76 -2.02
C THR A 266 -9.70 -13.46 -1.37
N THR A 267 -9.72 -13.58 -0.04
CA THR A 267 -8.64 -14.20 0.74
C THR A 267 -8.86 -15.69 0.86
N PHE A 268 -7.78 -16.49 0.78
CA PHE A 268 -7.81 -17.93 0.98
C PHE A 268 -7.06 -18.32 2.26
N GLY A 269 -7.54 -19.36 2.93
CA GLY A 269 -6.91 -19.91 4.14
C GLY A 269 -6.96 -18.96 5.35
N VAL A 270 -7.86 -17.99 5.37
CA VAL A 270 -8.10 -17.10 6.52
C VAL A 270 -9.19 -17.71 7.40
N GLU A 271 -8.88 -17.88 8.68
CA GLU A 271 -9.82 -18.46 9.65
C GLU A 271 -10.66 -17.40 10.36
N ALA A 272 -10.03 -16.34 10.89
CA ALA A 272 -10.73 -15.41 11.76
C ALA A 272 -11.68 -14.49 11.00
N MET A 273 -11.21 -13.81 9.97
CA MET A 273 -11.99 -12.81 9.24
C MET A 273 -11.80 -12.96 7.72
N PRO A 274 -12.32 -14.04 7.10
CA PRO A 274 -12.22 -14.24 5.65
C PRO A 274 -12.94 -13.11 4.91
N LEU A 275 -12.35 -12.68 3.79
CA LEU A 275 -12.96 -11.68 2.90
C LEU A 275 -13.26 -12.29 1.53
N ILE A 276 -14.48 -12.11 1.07
CA ILE A 276 -14.95 -12.52 -0.25
C ILE A 276 -15.36 -11.27 -1.02
N ARG A 277 -14.72 -11.04 -2.17
CA ARG A 277 -14.91 -9.89 -3.05
C ARG A 277 -14.84 -8.54 -2.32
N TYR A 278 -13.81 -8.37 -1.50
CA TYR A 278 -13.56 -7.13 -0.77
C TYR A 278 -12.99 -6.05 -1.68
N ARG A 279 -13.70 -4.93 -1.77
CA ARG A 279 -13.28 -3.73 -2.51
C ARG A 279 -12.27 -2.96 -1.66
N THR A 280 -11.02 -2.97 -2.09
CA THR A 280 -9.95 -2.28 -1.36
C THR A 280 -10.04 -0.76 -1.46
N GLY A 281 -10.72 -0.28 -2.48
CA GLY A 281 -10.75 1.12 -2.88
C GLY A 281 -9.51 1.56 -3.64
N ASP A 282 -8.47 0.75 -3.73
CA ASP A 282 -7.25 1.04 -4.49
C ASP A 282 -7.45 0.68 -5.96
N CYS A 283 -6.86 1.46 -6.87
CA CYS A 283 -6.97 1.25 -8.32
C CYS A 283 -5.61 0.87 -8.90
N ALA A 284 -5.59 -0.21 -9.69
CA ALA A 284 -4.39 -0.73 -10.36
C ALA A 284 -4.79 -1.54 -11.60
N ALA A 285 -3.79 -2.04 -12.34
CA ALA A 285 -3.96 -3.01 -13.41
C ALA A 285 -3.31 -4.34 -13.05
N MET A 286 -3.85 -5.45 -13.57
CA MET A 286 -3.20 -6.77 -13.48
C MET A 286 -2.41 -7.08 -14.75
N LEU A 287 -1.25 -7.71 -14.56
CA LEU A 287 -0.36 -8.19 -15.60
C LEU A 287 -0.33 -9.72 -15.55
N TYR A 288 -0.70 -10.36 -16.65
CA TYR A 288 -0.80 -11.81 -16.72
C TYR A 288 0.38 -12.48 -17.46
N GLU A 289 1.18 -11.69 -18.17
CA GLU A 289 2.33 -12.21 -18.90
C GLU A 289 3.38 -12.75 -17.93
N PRO A 290 4.08 -13.85 -18.28
CA PRO A 290 5.17 -14.39 -17.48
C PRO A 290 6.23 -13.34 -17.17
N CYS A 291 6.70 -13.32 -15.94
CA CYS A 291 7.75 -12.37 -15.55
C CYS A 291 9.13 -12.89 -15.98
N ARG A 292 9.99 -11.98 -16.40
CA ARG A 292 11.40 -12.30 -16.72
C ARG A 292 12.20 -12.89 -15.53
N CYS A 293 11.68 -12.83 -14.31
CA CYS A 293 12.26 -13.50 -13.15
C CYS A 293 11.98 -15.02 -13.12
N GLY A 294 11.20 -15.55 -14.07
CA GLY A 294 10.81 -16.95 -14.17
C GLY A 294 9.50 -17.31 -13.43
N ARG A 295 8.94 -16.42 -12.63
CA ARG A 295 7.62 -16.64 -11.99
C ARG A 295 6.50 -16.47 -13.00
N THR A 296 5.49 -17.34 -12.91
CA THR A 296 4.33 -17.37 -13.78
C THR A 296 3.09 -16.72 -13.16
N SER A 297 3.13 -16.44 -11.84
CA SER A 297 2.01 -15.80 -11.16
C SER A 297 1.72 -14.41 -11.73
N PRO A 298 0.43 -14.00 -11.85
CA PRO A 298 0.05 -12.65 -12.21
C PRO A 298 0.71 -11.62 -11.29
N ARG A 299 0.80 -10.37 -11.75
CA ARG A 299 1.39 -9.27 -10.98
C ARG A 299 0.42 -8.11 -10.91
N LEU A 300 0.30 -7.55 -9.71
CA LEU A 300 -0.42 -6.30 -9.52
C LEU A 300 0.51 -5.13 -9.85
N GLY A 301 0.08 -4.29 -10.77
CA GLY A 301 0.79 -3.05 -11.13
C GLY A 301 0.81 -2.03 -9.99
N PRO A 302 1.48 -0.88 -10.21
CA PRO A 302 1.49 0.22 -9.26
C PRO A 302 0.09 0.71 -8.94
N ILE A 303 -0.15 1.04 -7.67
CA ILE A 303 -1.41 1.69 -7.27
C ILE A 303 -1.41 3.12 -7.79
N ILE A 304 -2.37 3.44 -8.63
CA ILE A 304 -2.48 4.77 -9.26
C ILE A 304 -3.28 5.76 -8.43
N GLY A 305 -4.04 5.29 -7.45
CA GLY A 305 -4.82 6.10 -6.53
C GLY A 305 -5.95 5.32 -5.88
N ARG A 306 -6.76 6.03 -5.09
CA ARG A 306 -7.96 5.48 -4.47
C ARG A 306 -9.21 5.92 -5.19
N LYS A 307 -10.14 5.00 -5.40
CA LYS A 307 -11.39 5.24 -6.13
C LYS A 307 -12.17 6.44 -5.57
N ASN A 308 -12.30 6.53 -4.25
CA ASN A 308 -12.99 7.62 -3.57
C ASN A 308 -12.26 8.98 -3.66
N GLN A 309 -10.96 8.98 -4.01
CA GLN A 309 -10.14 10.18 -4.22
C GLN A 309 -10.11 10.63 -5.68
N LYS A 310 -10.74 9.87 -6.59
CA LYS A 310 -10.82 10.26 -8.01
C LYS A 310 -11.52 11.62 -8.13
N LEU A 311 -10.84 12.56 -8.74
CA LEU A 311 -11.30 13.93 -8.95
C LEU A 311 -12.11 14.00 -10.24
N LYS A 312 -13.23 14.73 -10.19
CA LYS A 312 -14.05 15.04 -11.36
C LYS A 312 -13.87 16.52 -11.67
N LEU A 313 -13.28 16.85 -12.80
CA LEU A 313 -12.95 18.21 -13.18
C LEU A 313 -13.40 18.48 -14.61
N LYS A 314 -14.44 19.28 -14.79
CA LYS A 314 -14.94 19.74 -16.12
C LYS A 314 -15.03 18.60 -17.15
N GLY A 315 -15.62 17.46 -16.78
CA GLY A 315 -15.78 16.30 -17.64
C GLY A 315 -14.57 15.36 -17.74
N THR A 316 -13.46 15.70 -17.07
CA THR A 316 -12.27 14.83 -16.97
C THR A 316 -12.20 14.22 -15.56
N SER A 317 -11.85 12.93 -15.49
CA SER A 317 -11.57 12.26 -14.21
C SER A 317 -10.10 11.94 -14.10
N LEU A 318 -9.49 12.27 -12.96
CA LEU A 318 -8.08 11.94 -12.69
C LEU A 318 -7.87 11.61 -11.21
N PHE A 319 -6.74 10.98 -10.90
CA PHE A 319 -6.33 10.74 -9.52
C PHE A 319 -5.41 11.88 -9.03
N PRO A 320 -5.46 12.25 -7.74
CA PRO A 320 -4.53 13.23 -7.16
C PRO A 320 -3.06 12.91 -7.42
N SER A 321 -2.70 11.62 -7.51
CA SER A 321 -1.35 11.15 -7.83
C SER A 321 -0.81 11.70 -9.16
N THR A 322 -1.68 12.00 -10.13
CA THR A 322 -1.29 12.63 -11.39
C THR A 322 -0.77 14.05 -11.17
N LEU A 323 -1.43 14.80 -10.31
CA LEU A 323 -1.00 16.17 -9.94
C LEU A 323 0.25 16.13 -9.04
N GLN A 324 0.31 15.16 -8.11
CA GLN A 324 1.47 14.95 -7.25
C GLN A 324 2.73 14.70 -8.09
N ALA A 325 2.64 13.82 -9.10
CA ALA A 325 3.76 13.51 -9.98
C ALA A 325 4.29 14.75 -10.70
N VAL A 326 3.40 15.65 -11.16
CA VAL A 326 3.82 16.92 -11.78
C VAL A 326 4.55 17.81 -10.77
N LEU A 327 3.99 17.97 -9.56
CA LEU A 327 4.59 18.81 -8.51
C LEU A 327 5.94 18.28 -8.04
N GLU A 328 6.06 16.98 -7.91
CA GLU A 328 7.32 16.32 -7.56
C GLU A 328 8.40 16.49 -8.63
N GLU A 329 8.03 16.61 -9.92
CA GLU A 329 8.98 16.80 -11.03
C GLU A 329 9.36 18.27 -11.26
N CYS A 330 8.56 19.23 -10.80
CA CYS A 330 8.86 20.63 -10.98
C CYS A 330 10.03 21.09 -10.10
N VAL A 331 11.09 21.62 -10.74
CA VAL A 331 12.20 22.25 -10.03
C VAL A 331 11.69 23.53 -9.37
N GLY A 332 12.07 23.75 -8.11
CA GLY A 332 11.61 24.89 -7.32
C GLY A 332 10.38 24.62 -6.45
N VAL A 333 9.76 23.42 -6.54
CA VAL A 333 8.74 22.96 -5.59
C VAL A 333 9.41 22.12 -4.51
N GLU A 334 9.38 22.60 -3.26
CA GLU A 334 9.95 21.92 -2.10
C GLU A 334 8.91 21.08 -1.35
N SER A 335 7.71 21.63 -1.18
CA SER A 335 6.57 20.96 -0.56
C SER A 335 5.26 21.43 -1.16
N PHE A 336 4.19 20.63 -1.04
CA PHE A 336 2.90 20.96 -1.62
C PHE A 336 1.74 20.26 -0.91
N ALA A 337 0.54 20.82 -1.05
CA ALA A 337 -0.72 20.18 -0.72
C ALA A 337 -1.73 20.38 -1.86
N ILE A 338 -2.48 19.32 -2.17
CA ILE A 338 -3.58 19.34 -3.13
C ILE A 338 -4.87 19.27 -2.34
N VAL A 339 -5.71 20.28 -2.47
CA VAL A 339 -6.98 20.39 -1.74
C VAL A 339 -8.12 20.26 -2.71
N ALA A 340 -9.00 19.28 -2.50
CA ALA A 340 -10.23 19.11 -3.26
C ALA A 340 -11.44 19.51 -2.44
N ARG A 341 -12.38 20.21 -3.08
CA ARG A 341 -13.69 20.59 -2.52
C ARG A 341 -14.77 20.27 -3.54
N ALA A 342 -15.96 19.89 -3.08
CA ALA A 342 -17.11 19.78 -3.97
C ALA A 342 -17.48 21.17 -4.51
N GLU A 343 -17.57 21.31 -5.82
CA GLU A 343 -18.05 22.53 -6.47
C GLU A 343 -19.54 22.39 -6.82
N ASN A 344 -19.89 21.23 -7.37
CA ASN A 344 -21.27 20.80 -7.68
C ASN A 344 -21.31 19.28 -7.83
N GLU A 345 -22.48 18.70 -8.14
CA GLU A 345 -22.64 17.24 -8.28
C GLU A 345 -21.76 16.61 -9.38
N LEU A 346 -21.34 17.39 -10.37
CA LEU A 346 -20.62 16.92 -11.55
C LEU A 346 -19.14 17.35 -11.58
N SER A 347 -18.72 18.26 -10.71
CA SER A 347 -17.36 18.82 -10.75
C SER A 347 -16.82 19.12 -9.37
N ASP A 348 -15.53 18.81 -9.18
CA ASP A 348 -14.74 19.18 -8.03
C ASP A 348 -13.98 20.48 -8.30
N SER A 349 -13.73 21.27 -7.24
CA SER A 349 -12.76 22.36 -7.24
C SER A 349 -11.43 21.85 -6.66
N VAL A 350 -10.34 22.07 -7.38
CA VAL A 350 -9.00 21.64 -6.95
C VAL A 350 -8.07 22.84 -6.85
N GLU A 351 -7.47 23.00 -5.67
CA GLU A 351 -6.45 23.98 -5.38
C GLU A 351 -5.11 23.27 -5.07
N VAL A 352 -4.04 23.69 -5.73
CA VAL A 352 -2.67 23.25 -5.47
C VAL A 352 -1.97 24.36 -4.72
N LEU A 353 -1.56 24.08 -3.49
CA LEU A 353 -0.69 24.93 -2.70
C LEU A 353 0.74 24.38 -2.78
N TYR A 354 1.71 25.23 -3.03
CA TYR A 354 3.11 24.81 -3.04
C TYR A 354 4.02 25.82 -2.32
N HIS A 355 5.10 25.32 -1.75
CA HIS A 355 6.18 26.09 -1.16
C HIS A 355 7.48 25.82 -1.92
N GLY A 356 8.33 26.82 -2.02
CA GLY A 356 9.58 26.83 -2.78
C GLY A 356 9.77 28.16 -3.48
N ASP A 357 10.25 28.14 -4.71
CA ASP A 357 10.43 29.37 -5.51
C ASP A 357 9.09 30.11 -5.68
N ALA A 358 9.08 31.43 -5.51
CA ALA A 358 7.86 32.25 -5.55
C ALA A 358 7.09 32.17 -6.88
N ALA A 359 7.79 31.84 -7.98
CA ALA A 359 7.20 31.59 -9.27
C ALA A 359 7.90 30.42 -9.94
N VAL A 360 7.27 29.23 -9.88
CA VAL A 360 7.76 28.05 -10.61
C VAL A 360 7.34 28.14 -12.06
N ALA A 361 8.30 28.43 -12.93
CA ALA A 361 8.07 28.55 -14.36
C ALA A 361 7.52 27.24 -14.94
N GLY A 362 6.48 27.32 -15.77
CA GLY A 362 5.91 26.15 -16.49
C GLY A 362 5.05 25.22 -15.62
N LEU A 363 4.83 25.47 -14.33
CA LEU A 363 4.04 24.58 -13.46
C LEU A 363 2.59 24.42 -13.98
N GLY A 364 1.95 25.51 -14.38
CA GLY A 364 0.60 25.47 -14.97
C GLY A 364 0.55 24.72 -16.30
N GLU A 365 1.57 24.92 -17.14
CA GLU A 365 1.70 24.23 -18.44
C GLU A 365 1.92 22.73 -18.24
N ALA A 366 2.77 22.35 -17.28
CA ALA A 366 3.02 20.95 -16.94
C ALA A 366 1.74 20.26 -16.40
N MET A 367 0.95 20.97 -15.57
CA MET A 367 -0.36 20.49 -15.10
C MET A 367 -1.32 20.29 -16.29
N GLN A 368 -1.42 21.28 -17.18
CA GLN A 368 -2.29 21.19 -18.36
C GLN A 368 -1.87 20.05 -19.29
N ALA A 369 -0.57 19.88 -19.52
CA ALA A 369 -0.03 18.85 -20.43
C ALA A 369 -0.29 17.43 -19.90
N ARG A 370 -0.04 17.18 -18.60
CA ARG A 370 -0.09 15.82 -18.02
C ARG A 370 -1.46 15.48 -17.43
N ALA A 371 -2.06 16.40 -16.69
CA ALA A 371 -3.34 16.19 -16.04
C ALA A 371 -4.53 16.63 -16.92
N LYS A 372 -4.27 17.33 -18.03
CA LYS A 372 -5.27 17.91 -18.93
C LYS A 372 -6.22 18.89 -18.23
N ILE A 373 -5.79 19.40 -17.10
CA ILE A 373 -6.52 20.39 -16.29
C ILE A 373 -5.56 21.48 -15.83
N LEU A 374 -6.11 22.64 -15.51
CA LEU A 374 -5.40 23.73 -14.84
C LEU A 374 -6.11 23.97 -13.51
N PRO A 375 -5.61 23.39 -12.37
CA PRO A 375 -6.14 23.68 -11.06
C PRO A 375 -5.79 25.12 -10.67
N LYS A 376 -6.43 25.64 -9.61
CA LYS A 376 -5.97 26.88 -8.98
C LYS A 376 -4.61 26.59 -8.32
N ILE A 377 -3.56 27.34 -8.71
CA ILE A 377 -2.21 27.17 -8.18
C ILE A 377 -1.88 28.39 -7.34
N ARG A 378 -1.37 28.16 -6.10
CA ARG A 378 -1.02 29.22 -5.17
C ARG A 378 0.29 28.88 -4.44
N HIS A 379 1.19 29.86 -4.40
CA HIS A 379 2.33 29.82 -3.47
C HIS A 379 1.85 29.98 -2.03
N ALA A 380 2.37 29.19 -1.11
CA ALA A 380 1.97 29.16 0.29
C ALA A 380 3.20 29.05 1.21
N SER A 381 3.07 29.41 2.48
CA SER A 381 4.15 29.20 3.42
C SER A 381 4.30 27.71 3.76
N ARG A 382 5.47 27.34 4.25
CA ARG A 382 5.74 25.98 4.67
C ARG A 382 4.81 25.55 5.81
N GLU A 383 4.55 26.45 6.74
CA GLU A 383 3.66 26.23 7.90
C GLU A 383 2.21 25.98 7.44
N GLU A 384 1.74 26.72 6.43
CA GLU A 384 0.39 26.53 5.88
C GLU A 384 0.24 25.15 5.23
N ILE A 385 1.24 24.71 4.47
CA ILE A 385 1.25 23.37 3.86
C ILE A 385 1.34 22.28 4.92
N GLU A 386 2.23 22.42 5.90
CA GLU A 386 2.36 21.46 7.00
C GLU A 386 1.08 21.34 7.83
N ALA A 387 0.38 22.46 8.09
CA ALA A 387 -0.91 22.42 8.76
C ALA A 387 -1.99 21.63 8.01
N LEU A 388 -1.96 21.67 6.68
CA LEU A 388 -2.86 20.88 5.82
C LEU A 388 -2.45 19.40 5.77
N GLN A 389 -1.15 19.12 5.79
CA GLN A 389 -0.61 17.76 5.73
C GLN A 389 -0.76 16.98 7.03
N LEU A 390 -0.79 17.67 8.17
CA LEU A 390 -0.87 17.09 9.51
C LEU A 390 -2.26 17.37 10.11
N PRO A 391 -3.23 16.45 9.98
CA PRO A 391 -4.51 16.62 10.67
C PRO A 391 -4.31 16.51 12.18
N SER A 392 -4.66 17.57 12.91
CA SER A 392 -4.76 17.74 14.37
C SER A 392 -3.63 17.20 15.26
N ARG A 393 -3.32 17.98 16.29
CA ARG A 393 -2.25 17.77 17.30
C ARG A 393 -2.38 16.50 18.17
N ASP A 394 -3.44 15.72 18.03
CA ASP A 394 -3.69 14.51 18.84
C ASP A 394 -3.06 13.23 18.25
N GLY A 395 -1.88 13.35 17.68
CA GLY A 395 -0.89 12.25 17.62
C GLY A 395 -1.21 11.04 16.74
N GLY A 396 -2.16 11.09 15.80
CA GLY A 396 -2.59 9.91 15.06
C GLY A 396 -2.09 9.73 13.63
N ALA A 397 -1.57 10.77 12.97
CA ALA A 397 -1.20 10.68 11.55
C ALA A 397 0.18 10.01 11.36
N ARG A 398 0.18 8.75 10.95
CA ARG A 398 1.39 7.98 10.63
C ARG A 398 2.07 8.41 9.31
N LYS A 399 1.38 9.23 8.48
CA LYS A 399 1.84 9.66 7.15
C LYS A 399 1.43 11.10 6.88
N ARG A 400 2.32 11.89 6.27
CA ARG A 400 1.96 13.20 5.71
C ARG A 400 0.97 13.00 4.58
N ARG A 401 -0.09 13.81 4.53
CA ARG A 401 -1.11 13.78 3.48
C ARG A 401 -0.81 14.89 2.48
N THR A 402 -0.38 14.54 1.29
CA THR A 402 -0.22 15.51 0.19
C THR A 402 -1.55 15.83 -0.50
N PHE A 403 -2.57 15.00 -0.30
CA PHE A 403 -3.93 15.23 -0.77
C PHE A 403 -4.89 15.38 0.40
N VAL A 404 -5.63 16.48 0.42
CA VAL A 404 -6.64 16.85 1.43
C VAL A 404 -8.00 16.87 0.76
N ASP A 405 -8.83 15.90 1.08
CA ASP A 405 -10.19 15.77 0.56
C ASP A 405 -11.18 16.43 1.51
N LEU A 406 -11.82 17.50 1.05
CA LEU A 406 -12.84 18.28 1.75
C LEU A 406 -14.20 18.24 1.01
N ARG A 407 -14.40 17.23 0.14
CA ARG A 407 -15.65 17.04 -0.61
C ARG A 407 -16.73 16.39 0.21
#